data_700f7231207f96576b0452bd3cbc257b
#
_entry.id   700f7231207f96576b0452bd3cbc257b
#
_cell.length_a   1.000
_cell.length_b   1.000
_cell.length_c   1.000
_cell.angle_alpha   90.00
_cell.angle_beta   90.00
_cell.angle_gamma   90.00
#
_symmetry.space_group_name_H-M   'P 1'
#
loop_
_entity.id
_entity.type
_entity.pdbx_description
1 polymer ?
#
loop_
_entity_poly.entity_id
_entity_poly.type
_entity_poly.pdbx_seq_one_letter_code
_entity_poly.pdbx_strand_id
1 'polypeptide(L)'
;AGAFGLYQVARGSDALQQLGLACSMAGQFAFGFGMEEMFHWDMAALAGFLFVLQVGLVVAMNGVLHRYLSALFAAIAAHWFLYKAQAVPLGGAILAVLVTWIWLNEGAWTVARRAAFWKPVGYALALALLFWQAPLSLRWLFSWGRENVVFAVPGWVAPLAYALCLATAVGWLARQQAPRAWPRWVAATLLVSAVAWLAPGLLAALLVLILGAAAGNRILVGLALLAVAWYLGAYYYQMQITLLEKSAVMLATGAVLIGLRFALSWLWPKEQAHE
;
A
#
# COMPACT_ATOMS: atom_id res chain seq x y z
N ALA A 1 -29.59 -0.47 6.78
CA ALA A 1 -30.79 -0.39 5.92
C ALA A 1 -31.06 1.04 5.46
N GLY A 2 -31.15 2.07 6.37
CA GLY A 2 -31.47 3.46 6.03
C GLY A 2 -30.49 4.11 5.04
N ALA A 3 -29.18 3.95 5.23
CA ALA A 3 -28.16 4.50 4.33
C ALA A 3 -28.27 3.94 2.90
N PHE A 4 -28.59 2.66 2.75
CA PHE A 4 -28.81 2.03 1.43
C PHE A 4 -30.04 2.63 0.73
N GLY A 5 -31.13 2.85 1.48
CA GLY A 5 -32.33 3.54 0.94
C GLY A 5 -32.03 4.98 0.48
N LEU A 6 -31.26 5.72 1.26
CA LEU A 6 -30.81 7.08 0.88
C LEU A 6 -29.97 7.08 -0.42
N TYR A 7 -29.07 6.10 -0.60
CA TYR A 7 -28.30 5.98 -1.84
C TYR A 7 -29.16 5.67 -3.07
N GLN A 8 -30.24 4.91 -2.91
CA GLN A 8 -31.17 4.61 -4.02
C GLN A 8 -32.01 5.82 -4.43
N VAL A 9 -32.43 6.64 -3.47
CA VAL A 9 -33.25 7.86 -3.70
C VAL A 9 -32.39 9.03 -4.16
N ALA A 10 -31.11 9.07 -3.74
CA ALA A 10 -30.19 10.22 -3.93
C ALA A 10 -29.51 10.28 -5.32
N ARG A 11 -30.01 9.58 -6.34
CA ARG A 11 -29.35 9.49 -7.67
C ARG A 11 -29.11 10.82 -8.39
N GLY A 12 -29.39 11.98 -7.79
CA GLY A 12 -29.19 13.30 -8.37
C GLY A 12 -28.73 14.38 -7.38
N SER A 13 -28.49 14.07 -6.10
CA SER A 13 -28.08 15.04 -5.09
C SER A 13 -26.85 14.59 -4.33
N ASP A 14 -25.73 15.33 -4.52
CA ASP A 14 -24.46 15.06 -3.81
C ASP A 14 -24.62 15.19 -2.29
N ALA A 15 -25.46 16.12 -1.83
CA ALA A 15 -25.73 16.31 -0.40
C ALA A 15 -26.39 15.07 0.24
N LEU A 16 -27.36 14.44 -0.45
CA LEU A 16 -27.99 13.21 0.03
C LEU A 16 -27.03 12.00 0.02
N GLN A 17 -26.13 11.95 -0.96
CA GLN A 17 -25.09 10.91 -0.99
C GLN A 17 -24.11 11.08 0.18
N GLN A 18 -23.69 12.31 0.47
CA GLN A 18 -22.82 12.60 1.63
C GLN A 18 -23.53 12.32 2.96
N LEU A 19 -24.82 12.66 3.07
CA LEU A 19 -25.62 12.31 4.26
C LEU A 19 -25.74 10.81 4.43
N GLY A 20 -25.99 10.06 3.34
CA GLY A 20 -26.01 8.60 3.35
C GLY A 20 -24.69 7.99 3.80
N LEU A 21 -23.56 8.57 3.36
CA LEU A 21 -22.23 8.19 3.80
C LEU A 21 -22.03 8.44 5.30
N ALA A 22 -22.36 9.65 5.77
CA ALA A 22 -22.25 10.03 7.18
C ALA A 22 -23.08 9.11 8.09
N CYS A 23 -24.34 8.85 7.71
CA CYS A 23 -25.20 7.91 8.43
C CYS A 23 -24.66 6.48 8.43
N SER A 24 -24.07 6.04 7.31
CA SER A 24 -23.44 4.72 7.23
C SER A 24 -22.24 4.62 8.16
N MET A 25 -21.35 5.62 8.14
CA MET A 25 -20.19 5.66 9.02
C MET A 25 -20.59 5.69 10.50
N ALA A 26 -21.50 6.60 10.88
CA ALA A 26 -22.01 6.68 12.25
C ALA A 26 -22.65 5.35 12.70
N GLY A 27 -23.43 4.71 11.83
CA GLY A 27 -24.03 3.42 12.09
C GLY A 27 -23.01 2.29 12.27
N GLN A 28 -21.93 2.29 11.52
CA GLN A 28 -20.84 1.30 11.66
C GLN A 28 -20.10 1.46 12.99
N PHE A 29 -19.77 2.70 13.37
CA PHE A 29 -19.15 2.98 14.67
C PHE A 29 -20.08 2.60 15.82
N ALA A 30 -21.34 3.07 15.80
CA ALA A 30 -22.31 2.72 16.84
C ALA A 30 -22.53 1.19 16.93
N PHE A 31 -22.54 0.50 15.79
CA PHE A 31 -22.67 -0.95 15.77
C PHE A 31 -21.43 -1.64 16.34
N GLY A 32 -20.22 -1.18 16.00
CA GLY A 32 -18.98 -1.73 16.56
C GLY A 32 -18.91 -1.57 18.07
N PHE A 33 -19.22 -0.38 18.61
CA PHE A 33 -19.29 -0.14 20.04
C PHE A 33 -20.39 -0.97 20.73
N GLY A 34 -21.58 -1.05 20.13
CA GLY A 34 -22.67 -1.85 20.68
C GLY A 34 -22.35 -3.35 20.73
N MET A 35 -21.60 -3.87 19.77
CA MET A 35 -21.15 -5.27 19.78
C MET A 35 -20.12 -5.54 20.85
N GLU A 36 -19.17 -4.61 21.06
CA GLU A 36 -18.20 -4.70 22.13
C GLU A 36 -18.89 -4.72 23.50
N GLU A 37 -19.79 -3.76 23.76
CA GLU A 37 -20.51 -3.65 25.02
C GLU A 37 -21.42 -4.84 25.29
N MET A 38 -22.12 -5.35 24.26
CA MET A 38 -23.11 -6.42 24.42
C MET A 38 -22.47 -7.80 24.57
N PHE A 39 -21.39 -8.08 23.83
CA PHE A 39 -20.81 -9.43 23.75
C PHE A 39 -19.45 -9.55 24.42
N HIS A 40 -18.88 -8.44 24.93
CA HIS A 40 -17.53 -8.41 25.52
C HIS A 40 -16.49 -9.12 24.65
N TRP A 41 -16.60 -8.90 23.33
CA TRP A 41 -15.70 -9.53 22.36
C TRP A 41 -14.27 -9.09 22.60
N ASP A 42 -13.34 -10.02 22.45
CA ASP A 42 -11.95 -9.65 22.39
C ASP A 42 -11.67 -8.81 21.12
N MET A 43 -10.61 -7.99 21.17
CA MET A 43 -10.27 -7.09 20.06
C MET A 43 -10.01 -7.83 18.73
N ALA A 44 -9.61 -9.11 18.76
CA ALA A 44 -9.40 -9.90 17.56
C ALA A 44 -10.73 -10.30 16.91
N ALA A 45 -11.69 -10.77 17.70
CA ALA A 45 -13.03 -11.13 17.20
C ALA A 45 -13.74 -9.91 16.63
N LEU A 46 -13.68 -8.76 17.34
CA LEU A 46 -14.26 -7.50 16.85
C LEU A 46 -13.60 -7.04 15.53
N ALA A 47 -12.27 -7.07 15.44
CA ALA A 47 -11.55 -6.70 14.23
C ALA A 47 -11.88 -7.65 13.06
N GLY A 48 -11.96 -8.95 13.28
CA GLY A 48 -12.37 -9.92 12.28
C GLY A 48 -13.81 -9.68 11.79
N PHE A 49 -14.72 -9.41 12.69
CA PHE A 49 -16.11 -9.07 12.35
C PHE A 49 -16.19 -7.77 11.53
N LEU A 50 -15.50 -6.70 11.97
CA LEU A 50 -15.46 -5.44 11.24
C LEU A 50 -14.84 -5.61 9.85
N PHE A 51 -13.82 -6.44 9.71
CA PHE A 51 -13.25 -6.77 8.41
C PHE A 51 -14.31 -7.37 7.46
N VAL A 52 -15.03 -8.39 7.90
CA VAL A 52 -16.09 -9.04 7.10
C VAL A 52 -17.20 -8.05 6.74
N LEU A 53 -17.64 -7.24 7.71
CA LEU A 53 -18.63 -6.20 7.50
C LEU A 53 -18.19 -5.21 6.42
N GLN A 54 -16.96 -4.70 6.52
CA GLN A 54 -16.42 -3.73 5.58
C GLN A 54 -16.26 -4.30 4.16
N VAL A 55 -15.79 -5.54 4.03
CA VAL A 55 -15.71 -6.24 2.74
C VAL A 55 -17.13 -6.39 2.14
N GLY A 56 -18.12 -6.74 2.95
CA GLY A 56 -19.52 -6.78 2.52
C GLY A 56 -20.01 -5.42 2.01
N LEU A 57 -19.66 -4.32 2.69
CA LEU A 57 -20.03 -2.96 2.28
C LEU A 57 -19.31 -2.51 1.00
N VAL A 58 -18.06 -2.91 0.77
CA VAL A 58 -17.36 -2.65 -0.51
C VAL A 58 -18.15 -3.22 -1.69
N VAL A 59 -18.73 -4.41 -1.53
CA VAL A 59 -19.51 -5.08 -2.59
C VAL A 59 -20.91 -4.49 -2.70
N ALA A 60 -21.58 -4.29 -1.57
CA ALA A 60 -23.00 -3.89 -1.53
C ALA A 60 -23.24 -2.44 -1.92
N MET A 61 -22.31 -1.52 -1.61
CA MET A 61 -22.51 -0.10 -1.82
C MET A 61 -21.95 0.38 -3.17
N ASN A 62 -22.72 1.21 -3.88
CA ASN A 62 -22.36 1.68 -5.21
C ASN A 62 -21.61 3.03 -5.25
N GLY A 63 -21.50 3.73 -4.10
CA GLY A 63 -20.82 5.02 -4.01
C GLY A 63 -19.29 4.87 -4.07
N VAL A 64 -18.63 5.68 -4.91
CA VAL A 64 -17.15 5.66 -5.07
C VAL A 64 -16.46 5.92 -3.74
N LEU A 65 -16.88 6.99 -3.03
CA LEU A 65 -16.28 7.38 -1.75
C LEU A 65 -16.58 6.35 -0.65
N HIS A 66 -17.82 5.83 -0.62
CA HIS A 66 -18.18 4.79 0.35
C HIS A 66 -17.34 3.53 0.15
N ARG A 67 -17.19 3.09 -1.10
CA ARG A 67 -16.37 1.91 -1.43
C ARG A 67 -14.89 2.10 -1.08
N TYR A 68 -14.35 3.31 -1.34
CA TYR A 68 -13.00 3.67 -0.93
C TYR A 68 -12.82 3.59 0.59
N LEU A 69 -13.71 4.24 1.35
CA LEU A 69 -13.62 4.24 2.82
C LEU A 69 -13.84 2.84 3.41
N SER A 70 -14.81 2.08 2.91
CA SER A 70 -15.03 0.71 3.37
C SER A 70 -13.82 -0.19 3.10
N ALA A 71 -13.17 -0.06 1.93
CA ALA A 71 -11.94 -0.82 1.64
C ALA A 71 -10.78 -0.40 2.55
N LEU A 72 -10.66 0.90 2.86
CA LEU A 72 -9.65 1.40 3.79
C LEU A 72 -9.89 0.89 5.21
N PHE A 73 -11.14 0.95 5.71
CA PHE A 73 -11.49 0.42 7.02
C PHE A 73 -11.37 -1.10 7.10
N ALA A 74 -11.65 -1.82 6.01
CA ALA A 74 -11.36 -3.25 5.93
C ALA A 74 -9.85 -3.52 6.13
N ALA A 75 -8.98 -2.75 5.48
CA ALA A 75 -7.54 -2.91 5.66
C ALA A 75 -7.09 -2.56 7.09
N ILE A 76 -7.66 -1.53 7.71
CA ILE A 76 -7.39 -1.20 9.11
C ILE A 76 -7.85 -2.32 10.05
N ALA A 77 -9.04 -2.84 9.87
CA ALA A 77 -9.56 -3.97 10.66
C ALA A 77 -8.70 -5.22 10.48
N ALA A 78 -8.28 -5.53 9.23
CA ALA A 78 -7.34 -6.60 8.96
C ALA A 78 -5.98 -6.40 9.67
N HIS A 79 -5.49 -5.16 9.74
CA HIS A 79 -4.26 -4.84 10.46
C HIS A 79 -4.38 -5.20 11.96
N TRP A 80 -5.45 -4.75 12.61
CA TRP A 80 -5.69 -5.06 14.02
C TRP A 80 -5.87 -6.56 14.27
N PHE A 81 -6.59 -7.25 13.41
CA PHE A 81 -6.74 -8.70 13.49
C PHE A 81 -5.38 -9.41 13.38
N LEU A 82 -4.58 -9.08 12.36
CA LEU A 82 -3.26 -9.65 12.14
C LEU A 82 -2.25 -9.26 13.22
N TYR A 83 -2.39 -8.07 13.81
CA TYR A 83 -1.58 -7.66 14.96
C TYR A 83 -1.83 -8.58 16.16
N LYS A 84 -3.08 -8.84 16.50
CA LYS A 84 -3.45 -9.79 17.56
C LYS A 84 -3.04 -11.23 17.24
N ALA A 85 -3.13 -11.63 15.98
CA ALA A 85 -2.65 -12.92 15.49
C ALA A 85 -1.11 -13.00 15.31
N GLN A 86 -0.38 -11.93 15.65
CA GLN A 86 1.09 -11.83 15.48
C GLN A 86 1.56 -12.08 14.03
N ALA A 87 0.73 -11.76 13.04
CA ALA A 87 0.93 -12.05 11.62
C ALA A 87 0.97 -10.78 10.74
N VAL A 88 1.30 -9.60 11.30
CA VAL A 88 1.33 -8.31 10.56
C VAL A 88 2.16 -8.35 9.27
N PRO A 89 3.34 -9.03 9.20
CA PRO A 89 4.10 -9.10 7.94
C PRO A 89 3.33 -9.74 6.79
N LEU A 90 2.43 -10.69 7.09
CA LEU A 90 1.59 -11.34 6.08
C LEU A 90 0.60 -10.35 5.46
N GLY A 91 0.02 -9.45 6.26
CA GLY A 91 -0.92 -8.44 5.78
C GLY A 91 -0.27 -7.47 4.78
N GLY A 92 0.95 -7.02 5.06
CA GLY A 92 1.72 -6.21 4.12
C GLY A 92 1.99 -6.94 2.79
N ALA A 93 2.34 -8.22 2.85
CA ALA A 93 2.54 -9.05 1.67
C ALA A 93 1.25 -9.20 0.84
N ILE A 94 0.11 -9.49 1.48
CA ILE A 94 -1.19 -9.60 0.82
C ILE A 94 -1.57 -8.28 0.16
N LEU A 95 -1.43 -7.16 0.86
CA LEU A 95 -1.72 -5.83 0.31
C LEU A 95 -0.87 -5.52 -0.92
N ALA A 96 0.43 -5.84 -0.89
CA ALA A 96 1.31 -5.64 -2.04
C ALA A 96 0.84 -6.42 -3.27
N VAL A 97 0.48 -7.69 -3.07
CA VAL A 97 -0.03 -8.54 -4.16
C VAL A 97 -1.35 -7.99 -4.71
N LEU A 98 -2.30 -7.62 -3.84
CA LEU A 98 -3.59 -7.08 -4.27
C LEU A 98 -3.45 -5.76 -5.01
N VAL A 99 -2.63 -4.83 -4.50
CA VAL A 99 -2.37 -3.54 -5.15
C VAL A 99 -1.72 -3.75 -6.51
N THR A 100 -0.72 -4.61 -6.59
CA THR A 100 -0.05 -4.94 -7.85
C THR A 100 -1.03 -5.54 -8.85
N TRP A 101 -1.83 -6.50 -8.44
CA TRP A 101 -2.81 -7.15 -9.30
C TRP A 101 -3.88 -6.17 -9.82
N ILE A 102 -4.42 -5.29 -8.97
CA ILE A 102 -5.43 -4.32 -9.37
C ILE A 102 -4.87 -3.36 -10.42
N TRP A 103 -3.70 -2.78 -10.17
CA TRP A 103 -3.15 -1.73 -11.03
C TRP A 103 -2.51 -2.26 -12.31
N LEU A 104 -1.93 -3.45 -12.32
CA LEU A 104 -1.47 -4.08 -13.56
C LEU A 104 -2.63 -4.47 -14.50
N ASN A 105 -3.82 -4.72 -13.93
CA ASN A 105 -5.00 -5.07 -14.72
C ASN A 105 -5.97 -3.88 -14.93
N GLU A 106 -5.54 -2.63 -14.67
CA GLU A 106 -6.42 -1.45 -14.80
C GLU A 106 -7.05 -1.34 -16.20
N GLY A 107 -6.28 -1.61 -17.26
CA GLY A 107 -6.77 -1.64 -18.63
C GLY A 107 -7.89 -2.66 -18.83
N ALA A 108 -7.72 -3.87 -18.31
CA ALA A 108 -8.72 -4.93 -18.40
C ALA A 108 -10.01 -4.55 -17.65
N TRP A 109 -9.89 -3.93 -16.47
CA TRP A 109 -11.06 -3.43 -15.71
C TRP A 109 -11.80 -2.32 -16.45
N THR A 110 -11.09 -1.47 -17.17
CA THR A 110 -11.69 -0.39 -17.97
C THR A 110 -12.48 -0.97 -19.12
N VAL A 111 -11.89 -1.90 -19.88
CA VAL A 111 -12.57 -2.61 -20.96
C VAL A 111 -13.79 -3.39 -20.46
N ALA A 112 -13.68 -4.08 -19.33
CA ALA A 112 -14.76 -4.84 -18.71
C ALA A 112 -15.83 -3.95 -18.02
N ARG A 113 -15.74 -2.62 -18.10
CA ARG A 113 -16.61 -1.65 -17.40
C ARG A 113 -16.66 -1.80 -15.87
N ARG A 114 -15.64 -2.42 -15.29
CA ARG A 114 -15.50 -2.66 -13.83
C ARG A 114 -14.58 -1.67 -13.13
N ALA A 115 -14.06 -0.66 -13.86
CA ALA A 115 -13.16 0.35 -13.32
C ALA A 115 -13.77 1.15 -12.16
N ALA A 116 -15.08 1.45 -12.23
CA ALA A 116 -15.82 2.13 -11.16
C ALA A 116 -15.84 1.35 -9.83
N PHE A 117 -15.65 0.02 -9.89
CA PHE A 117 -15.50 -0.83 -8.71
C PHE A 117 -14.05 -0.87 -8.24
N TRP A 118 -13.10 -1.19 -9.13
CA TRP A 118 -11.73 -1.51 -8.75
C TRP A 118 -10.86 -0.28 -8.46
N LYS A 119 -11.11 0.89 -9.11
CA LYS A 119 -10.33 2.10 -8.85
C LYS A 119 -10.41 2.59 -7.40
N PRO A 120 -11.61 2.78 -6.80
CA PRO A 120 -11.70 3.19 -5.39
C PRO A 120 -11.02 2.18 -4.44
N VAL A 121 -11.21 0.90 -4.68
CA VAL A 121 -10.58 -0.17 -3.90
C VAL A 121 -9.07 -0.12 -4.06
N GLY A 122 -8.56 0.03 -5.29
CA GLY A 122 -7.13 0.13 -5.57
C GLY A 122 -6.46 1.32 -4.89
N TYR A 123 -7.11 2.48 -4.86
CA TYR A 123 -6.60 3.65 -4.12
C TYR A 123 -6.58 3.41 -2.60
N ALA A 124 -7.65 2.83 -2.05
CA ALA A 124 -7.73 2.54 -0.63
C ALA A 124 -6.65 1.54 -0.20
N LEU A 125 -6.46 0.47 -0.96
CA LEU A 125 -5.44 -0.55 -0.66
C LEU A 125 -4.02 -0.01 -0.87
N ALA A 126 -3.78 0.84 -1.88
CA ALA A 126 -2.49 1.50 -2.06
C ALA A 126 -2.17 2.42 -0.87
N LEU A 127 -3.14 3.21 -0.42
CA LEU A 127 -2.98 4.04 0.78
C LEU A 127 -2.74 3.16 2.02
N ALA A 128 -3.52 2.09 2.20
CA ALA A 128 -3.33 1.15 3.30
C ALA A 128 -1.94 0.50 3.26
N LEU A 129 -1.44 0.09 2.10
CA LEU A 129 -0.09 -0.46 1.93
C LEU A 129 0.99 0.53 2.36
N LEU A 130 0.86 1.80 1.95
CA LEU A 130 1.78 2.87 2.34
C LEU A 130 1.75 3.10 3.85
N PHE A 131 0.57 3.09 4.48
CA PHE A 131 0.44 3.27 5.93
C PHE A 131 0.75 2.00 6.73
N TRP A 132 0.77 0.81 6.12
CA TRP A 132 1.00 -0.46 6.82
C TRP A 132 2.32 -0.50 7.59
N GLN A 133 3.34 0.12 7.03
CA GLN A 133 4.66 0.22 7.65
C GLN A 133 4.82 1.47 8.55
N ALA A 134 3.85 2.39 8.53
CA ALA A 134 3.90 3.63 9.31
C ALA A 134 4.01 3.41 10.83
N PRO A 135 3.33 2.41 11.46
CA PRO A 135 3.49 2.15 12.90
C PRO A 135 4.94 1.88 13.31
N LEU A 136 5.75 1.26 12.45
CA LEU A 136 7.16 1.05 12.70
C LEU A 136 7.96 2.35 12.66
N SER A 137 7.58 3.30 11.79
CA SER A 137 8.21 4.61 11.69
C SER A 137 7.67 5.63 12.69
N LEU A 138 6.48 5.38 13.25
CA LEU A 138 5.82 6.26 14.23
C LEU A 138 5.97 5.78 15.68
N ARG A 139 6.71 4.71 15.95
CA ARG A 139 6.90 4.15 17.30
C ARG A 139 7.39 5.18 18.33
N TRP A 140 8.07 6.23 17.89
CA TRP A 140 8.52 7.33 18.74
C TRP A 140 7.40 8.33 19.07
N LEU A 141 6.40 8.47 18.18
CA LEU A 141 5.28 9.42 18.36
C LEU A 141 4.16 8.81 19.20
N PHE A 142 3.91 7.52 19.00
CA PHE A 142 2.91 6.77 19.75
C PHE A 142 3.64 5.77 20.64
N SER A 143 3.67 6.04 21.95
CA SER A 143 4.25 5.14 22.96
C SER A 143 3.49 3.79 23.08
N TRP A 144 2.63 3.50 22.16
CA TRP A 144 1.87 2.26 22.07
C TRP A 144 2.79 1.09 21.69
N GLY A 145 2.97 0.20 22.65
CA GLY A 145 3.63 -1.08 22.40
C GLY A 145 5.15 -1.03 22.46
N ARG A 146 5.73 -0.63 23.59
CA ARG A 146 7.13 -0.94 23.93
C ARG A 146 7.40 -2.44 24.14
N GLU A 147 6.37 -3.28 24.03
CA GLU A 147 6.55 -4.71 24.05
C GLU A 147 7.28 -5.15 22.78
N ASN A 148 8.31 -5.94 22.95
CA ASN A 148 8.98 -6.65 21.85
C ASN A 148 7.99 -7.70 21.32
N VAL A 149 7.10 -7.29 20.43
CA VAL A 149 6.15 -8.20 19.80
C VAL A 149 6.94 -9.11 18.87
N VAL A 150 7.09 -10.34 19.29
CA VAL A 150 7.65 -11.41 18.43
C VAL A 150 6.51 -11.88 17.54
N PHE A 151 6.59 -11.54 16.26
CA PHE A 151 5.60 -12.02 15.29
C PHE A 151 5.80 -13.50 15.00
N ALA A 152 4.71 -14.27 14.94
CA ALA A 152 4.70 -15.66 14.49
C ALA A 152 5.13 -15.79 13.02
N VAL A 153 4.83 -14.78 12.21
CA VAL A 153 5.29 -14.69 10.82
C VAL A 153 6.60 -13.89 10.76
N PRO A 154 7.65 -14.45 10.14
CA PRO A 154 8.93 -13.76 10.03
C PRO A 154 8.84 -12.40 9.36
N GLY A 155 9.53 -11.39 9.90
CA GLY A 155 9.51 -10.01 9.40
C GLY A 155 9.98 -9.81 7.95
N TRP A 156 10.77 -10.75 7.43
CA TRP A 156 11.26 -10.71 6.04
C TRP A 156 10.19 -11.02 4.98
N VAL A 157 9.05 -11.58 5.37
CA VAL A 157 7.94 -11.94 4.45
C VAL A 157 7.40 -10.72 3.70
N ALA A 158 7.18 -9.60 4.39
CA ALA A 158 6.68 -8.38 3.76
C ALA A 158 7.67 -7.77 2.77
N PRO A 159 8.94 -7.47 3.13
CA PRO A 159 9.91 -6.93 2.17
C PRO A 159 10.19 -7.86 0.99
N LEU A 160 10.16 -9.18 1.19
CA LEU A 160 10.25 -10.14 0.08
C LEU A 160 9.08 -10.00 -0.89
N ALA A 161 7.86 -9.93 -0.38
CA ALA A 161 6.68 -9.74 -1.21
C ALA A 161 6.73 -8.40 -1.97
N TYR A 162 7.17 -7.32 -1.33
CA TYR A 162 7.34 -6.02 -1.99
C TYR A 162 8.36 -6.08 -3.11
N ALA A 163 9.51 -6.72 -2.88
CA ALA A 163 10.56 -6.89 -3.89
C ALA A 163 10.07 -7.73 -5.09
N LEU A 164 9.36 -8.83 -4.83
CA LEU A 164 8.79 -9.68 -5.88
C LEU A 164 7.69 -8.96 -6.67
N CYS A 165 6.80 -8.24 -6.00
CA CYS A 165 5.76 -7.43 -6.65
C CYS A 165 6.38 -6.32 -7.51
N LEU A 166 7.41 -5.64 -6.98
CA LEU A 166 8.13 -4.59 -7.71
C LEU A 166 8.84 -5.17 -8.95
N ALA A 167 9.54 -6.30 -8.80
CA ALA A 167 10.18 -7.00 -9.91
C ALA A 167 9.17 -7.46 -10.97
N THR A 168 7.99 -7.94 -10.54
CA THR A 168 6.90 -8.33 -11.44
C THR A 168 6.34 -7.12 -12.20
N ALA A 169 6.10 -6.00 -11.52
CA ALA A 169 5.61 -4.78 -12.14
C ALA A 169 6.60 -4.23 -13.17
N VAL A 170 7.87 -4.11 -12.80
CA VAL A 170 8.95 -3.65 -13.70
C VAL A 170 9.14 -4.63 -14.86
N GLY A 171 9.13 -5.94 -14.59
CA GLY A 171 9.28 -6.96 -15.61
C GLY A 171 8.12 -6.94 -16.62
N TRP A 172 6.90 -6.72 -16.16
CA TRP A 172 5.72 -6.57 -17.03
C TRP A 172 5.84 -5.34 -17.93
N LEU A 173 6.22 -4.19 -17.37
CA LEU A 173 6.44 -2.95 -18.13
C LEU A 173 7.60 -3.07 -19.13
N ALA A 174 8.72 -3.63 -18.69
CA ALA A 174 9.90 -3.79 -19.52
C ALA A 174 9.65 -4.72 -20.70
N ARG A 175 8.82 -5.76 -20.53
CA ARG A 175 8.42 -6.65 -21.66
C ARG A 175 7.64 -5.90 -22.73
N GLN A 176 6.86 -4.89 -22.36
CA GLN A 176 6.09 -4.10 -23.32
C GLN A 176 6.95 -3.09 -24.07
N GLN A 177 7.93 -2.47 -23.39
CA GLN A 177 8.75 -1.39 -23.97
C GLN A 177 10.05 -1.89 -24.60
N ALA A 178 10.69 -2.90 -24.01
CA ALA A 178 11.98 -3.42 -24.42
C ALA A 178 12.04 -4.96 -24.21
N PRO A 179 11.38 -5.76 -25.07
CA PRO A 179 11.21 -7.20 -24.84
C PRO A 179 12.52 -7.99 -24.74
N ARG A 180 13.62 -7.51 -25.33
CA ARG A 180 14.95 -8.15 -25.16
C ARG A 180 15.67 -7.76 -23.86
N ALA A 181 15.32 -6.62 -23.28
CA ALA A 181 16.03 -6.06 -22.13
C ALA A 181 15.32 -6.30 -20.78
N TRP A 182 14.11 -6.88 -20.76
CA TRP A 182 13.34 -7.06 -19.54
C TRP A 182 14.08 -7.79 -18.40
N PRO A 183 14.93 -8.83 -18.64
CA PRO A 183 15.63 -9.50 -17.54
C PRO A 183 16.60 -8.57 -16.81
N ARG A 184 17.18 -7.60 -17.56
CA ARG A 184 18.10 -6.59 -17.00
C ARG A 184 17.39 -5.67 -16.02
N TRP A 185 16.19 -5.22 -16.40
CA TRP A 185 15.36 -4.36 -15.54
C TRP A 185 14.91 -5.09 -14.28
N VAL A 186 14.55 -6.36 -14.41
CA VAL A 186 14.22 -7.21 -13.25
C VAL A 186 15.44 -7.38 -12.34
N ALA A 187 16.60 -7.68 -12.89
CA ALA A 187 17.84 -7.82 -12.12
C ALA A 187 18.20 -6.52 -11.39
N ALA A 188 18.13 -5.38 -12.07
CA ALA A 188 18.36 -4.07 -11.46
C ALA A 188 17.36 -3.78 -10.33
N THR A 189 16.11 -4.13 -10.53
CA THR A 189 15.06 -3.96 -9.50
C THR A 189 15.33 -4.83 -8.28
N LEU A 190 15.74 -6.07 -8.46
CA LEU A 190 16.10 -6.95 -7.35
C LEU A 190 17.32 -6.45 -6.58
N LEU A 191 18.33 -5.90 -7.27
CA LEU A 191 19.48 -5.25 -6.63
C LEU A 191 19.07 -4.03 -5.80
N VAL A 192 18.24 -3.15 -6.35
CA VAL A 192 17.70 -2.00 -5.60
C VAL A 192 16.87 -2.47 -4.41
N SER A 193 16.07 -3.52 -4.58
CA SER A 193 15.28 -4.11 -3.50
C SER A 193 16.14 -4.70 -2.39
N ALA A 194 17.29 -5.30 -2.74
CA ALA A 194 18.23 -5.82 -1.76
C ALA A 194 18.86 -4.69 -0.93
N VAL A 195 19.19 -3.55 -1.55
CA VAL A 195 19.69 -2.35 -0.84
C VAL A 195 18.59 -1.76 0.07
N ALA A 196 17.35 -1.68 -0.44
CA ALA A 196 16.22 -1.12 0.29
C ALA A 196 15.56 -2.12 1.27
N TRP A 197 16.12 -3.33 1.42
CA TRP A 197 15.58 -4.38 2.29
C TRP A 197 15.40 -3.95 3.74
N LEU A 198 16.31 -3.11 4.23
CA LEU A 198 16.28 -2.56 5.59
C LEU A 198 15.19 -1.49 5.78
N ALA A 199 14.59 -1.00 4.71
CA ALA A 199 13.56 0.03 4.71
C ALA A 199 12.30 -0.45 3.96
N PRO A 200 11.52 -1.40 4.50
CA PRO A 200 10.39 -2.01 3.78
C PRO A 200 9.30 -1.00 3.39
N GLY A 201 9.13 0.08 4.15
CA GLY A 201 8.24 1.18 3.78
C GLY A 201 8.65 1.87 2.47
N LEU A 202 9.96 2.02 2.25
CA LEU A 202 10.48 2.57 0.99
C LEU A 202 10.21 1.63 -0.19
N LEU A 203 10.35 0.31 -0.01
CA LEU A 203 10.00 -0.67 -1.05
C LEU A 203 8.52 -0.61 -1.41
N ALA A 204 7.62 -0.50 -0.42
CA ALA A 204 6.19 -0.33 -0.64
C ALA A 204 5.89 0.98 -1.41
N ALA A 205 6.56 2.08 -1.04
CA ALA A 205 6.40 3.36 -1.73
C ALA A 205 6.91 3.31 -3.18
N LEU A 206 8.05 2.67 -3.44
CA LEU A 206 8.58 2.45 -4.78
C LEU A 206 7.65 1.57 -5.63
N LEU A 207 7.05 0.54 -5.03
CA LEU A 207 6.05 -0.29 -5.71
C LEU A 207 4.85 0.55 -6.18
N VAL A 208 4.26 1.35 -5.29
CA VAL A 208 3.12 2.22 -5.64
C VAL A 208 3.53 3.28 -6.67
N LEU A 209 4.76 3.81 -6.59
CA LEU A 209 5.31 4.77 -7.54
C LEU A 209 5.39 4.19 -8.96
N ILE A 210 5.95 2.99 -9.09
CA ILE A 210 6.08 2.30 -10.38
C ILE A 210 4.71 1.94 -10.95
N LEU A 211 3.80 1.43 -10.13
CA LEU A 211 2.43 1.12 -10.57
C LEU A 211 1.67 2.39 -10.99
N GLY A 212 1.81 3.49 -10.23
CA GLY A 212 1.21 4.77 -10.56
C GLY A 212 1.75 5.36 -11.87
N ALA A 213 3.06 5.28 -12.08
CA ALA A 213 3.70 5.71 -13.32
C ALA A 213 3.25 4.85 -14.52
N ALA A 214 3.17 3.53 -14.33
CA ALA A 214 2.69 2.58 -15.33
C ALA A 214 1.26 2.86 -15.78
N ALA A 215 0.39 3.13 -14.81
CA ALA A 215 -1.02 3.45 -15.04
C ALA A 215 -1.25 4.92 -15.51
N GLY A 216 -0.21 5.74 -15.61
CA GLY A 216 -0.33 7.17 -15.90
C GLY A 216 -1.11 7.96 -14.82
N ASN A 217 -1.17 7.43 -13.60
CA ASN A 217 -2.02 7.91 -12.53
C ASN A 217 -1.28 8.89 -11.60
N ARG A 218 -1.50 10.19 -11.83
CA ARG A 218 -0.82 11.27 -11.09
C ARG A 218 -1.11 11.26 -9.59
N ILE A 219 -2.29 10.78 -9.17
CA ILE A 219 -2.66 10.72 -7.75
C ILE A 219 -1.81 9.67 -7.03
N LEU A 220 -1.68 8.47 -7.62
CA LEU A 220 -0.82 7.41 -7.08
C LEU A 220 0.65 7.83 -7.03
N VAL A 221 1.13 8.46 -8.11
CA VAL A 221 2.50 8.99 -8.15
C VAL A 221 2.71 10.01 -7.04
N GLY A 222 1.77 10.96 -6.86
CA GLY A 222 1.85 11.96 -5.79
C GLY A 222 1.87 11.34 -4.39
N LEU A 223 0.96 10.38 -4.12
CA LEU A 223 0.93 9.63 -2.86
C LEU A 223 2.23 8.86 -2.60
N ALA A 224 2.75 8.20 -3.62
CA ALA A 224 3.99 7.45 -3.50
C ALA A 224 5.20 8.36 -3.24
N LEU A 225 5.29 9.51 -3.90
CA LEU A 225 6.37 10.50 -3.66
C LEU A 225 6.31 11.06 -2.24
N LEU A 226 5.11 11.37 -1.74
CA LEU A 226 4.92 11.78 -0.35
C LEU A 226 5.36 10.67 0.63
N ALA A 227 5.02 9.41 0.33
CA ALA A 227 5.44 8.27 1.15
C ALA A 227 6.95 8.06 1.11
N VAL A 228 7.60 8.20 -0.06
CA VAL A 228 9.07 8.15 -0.18
C VAL A 228 9.72 9.23 0.70
N ALA A 229 9.24 10.48 0.59
CA ALA A 229 9.75 11.59 1.40
C ALA A 229 9.56 11.32 2.91
N TRP A 230 8.39 10.80 3.29
CA TRP A 230 8.08 10.41 4.66
C TRP A 230 9.03 9.33 5.18
N TYR A 231 9.21 8.22 4.44
CA TYR A 231 10.06 7.11 4.88
C TYR A 231 11.53 7.47 4.91
N LEU A 232 12.02 8.29 3.98
CA LEU A 232 13.39 8.81 4.01
C LEU A 232 13.60 9.68 5.25
N GLY A 233 12.65 10.59 5.53
CA GLY A 233 12.68 11.40 6.74
C GLY A 233 12.64 10.55 8.01
N ALA A 234 11.68 9.63 8.12
CA ALA A 234 11.55 8.74 9.26
C ALA A 234 12.83 7.90 9.48
N TYR A 235 13.39 7.34 8.41
CA TYR A 235 14.65 6.60 8.47
C TYR A 235 15.79 7.47 8.99
N TYR A 236 15.92 8.70 8.46
CA TYR A 236 16.95 9.65 8.92
C TYR A 236 16.82 9.98 10.42
N TYR A 237 15.60 10.21 10.91
CA TYR A 237 15.36 10.54 12.32
C TYR A 237 15.49 9.34 13.26
N GLN A 238 15.24 8.12 12.79
CA GLN A 238 15.36 6.90 13.59
C GLN A 238 16.80 6.43 13.79
N MET A 239 17.72 6.83 12.93
CA MET A 239 19.13 6.48 13.10
C MET A 239 19.69 7.15 14.37
N GLN A 240 20.02 6.31 15.36
CA GLN A 240 20.64 6.70 16.64
C GLN A 240 22.17 6.91 16.50
N ILE A 241 22.58 7.61 15.48
CA ILE A 241 23.99 7.89 15.15
C ILE A 241 24.23 9.39 15.04
N THR A 242 25.49 9.82 15.08
CA THR A 242 25.87 11.22 14.98
C THR A 242 25.47 11.83 13.62
N LEU A 243 25.35 13.16 13.56
CA LEU A 243 25.02 13.86 12.31
C LEU A 243 26.06 13.59 11.21
N LEU A 244 27.34 13.46 11.58
CA LEU A 244 28.41 13.15 10.66
C LEU A 244 28.23 11.74 10.05
N GLU A 245 27.92 10.76 10.87
CA GLU A 245 27.67 9.39 10.40
C GLU A 245 26.41 9.31 9.53
N LYS A 246 25.35 10.06 9.87
CA LYS A 246 24.15 10.16 9.02
C LYS A 246 24.47 10.70 7.64
N SER A 247 25.26 11.78 7.57
CA SER A 247 25.67 12.37 6.30
C SER A 247 26.57 11.43 5.50
N ALA A 248 27.46 10.70 6.16
CA ALA A 248 28.33 9.70 5.52
C ALA A 248 27.51 8.53 4.94
N VAL A 249 26.52 8.02 5.66
CA VAL A 249 25.60 6.96 5.17
C VAL A 249 24.81 7.45 3.95
N MET A 250 24.26 8.67 4.00
CA MET A 250 23.54 9.24 2.86
C MET A 250 24.44 9.43 1.64
N LEU A 251 25.66 9.94 1.84
CA LEU A 251 26.64 10.10 0.78
C LEU A 251 27.02 8.75 0.17
N ALA A 252 27.32 7.74 1.02
CA ALA A 252 27.64 6.41 0.57
C ALA A 252 26.48 5.77 -0.23
N THR A 253 25.24 5.90 0.26
CA THR A 253 24.06 5.40 -0.45
C THR A 253 23.90 6.09 -1.81
N GLY A 254 24.05 7.41 -1.87
CA GLY A 254 24.02 8.17 -3.11
C GLY A 254 25.11 7.74 -4.08
N ALA A 255 26.36 7.57 -3.59
CA ALA A 255 27.48 7.09 -4.39
C ALA A 255 27.26 5.68 -4.95
N VAL A 256 26.69 4.77 -4.14
CA VAL A 256 26.33 3.40 -4.58
C VAL A 256 25.28 3.45 -5.69
N LEU A 257 24.23 4.29 -5.55
CA LEU A 257 23.19 4.42 -6.58
C LEU A 257 23.75 5.00 -7.89
N ILE A 258 24.63 6.01 -7.80
CA ILE A 258 25.30 6.58 -8.95
C ILE A 258 26.24 5.53 -9.60
N GLY A 259 27.03 4.83 -8.80
CA GLY A 259 27.90 3.77 -9.26
C GLY A 259 27.11 2.64 -9.94
N LEU A 260 25.97 2.25 -9.38
CA LEU A 260 25.07 1.25 -9.98
C LEU A 260 24.54 1.75 -11.34
N ARG A 261 24.13 3.02 -11.43
CA ARG A 261 23.70 3.62 -12.71
C ARG A 261 24.81 3.56 -13.77
N PHE A 262 26.05 3.93 -13.40
CA PHE A 262 27.20 3.85 -14.33
C PHE A 262 27.52 2.41 -14.71
N ALA A 263 27.55 1.49 -13.75
CA ALA A 263 27.77 0.07 -14.00
C ALA A 263 26.71 -0.50 -14.95
N LEU A 264 25.42 -0.19 -14.72
CA LEU A 264 24.33 -0.60 -15.61
C LEU A 264 24.48 0.01 -17.02
N SER A 265 24.86 1.28 -17.14
CA SER A 265 25.07 1.93 -18.43
C SER A 265 26.28 1.38 -19.18
N TRP A 266 27.33 0.97 -18.45
CA TRP A 266 28.54 0.37 -19.03
C TRP A 266 28.34 -1.09 -19.44
N LEU A 267 27.66 -1.87 -18.59
CA LEU A 267 27.34 -3.27 -18.90
C LEU A 267 26.31 -3.40 -20.04
N TRP A 268 25.49 -2.34 -20.24
CA TRP A 268 24.43 -2.31 -21.24
C TRP A 268 24.41 -0.97 -21.98
N PRO A 269 25.35 -0.76 -22.94
CA PRO A 269 25.32 0.41 -23.81
C PRO A 269 23.95 0.51 -24.48
N LYS A 270 23.43 1.73 -24.60
CA LYS A 270 22.22 1.97 -25.40
C LYS A 270 22.51 1.49 -26.82
N GLU A 271 21.74 0.50 -27.31
CA GLU A 271 21.68 0.25 -28.75
C GLU A 271 21.29 1.59 -29.40
N GLN A 272 22.20 2.19 -30.13
CA GLN A 272 21.90 3.36 -30.96
C GLN A 272 20.79 2.91 -31.89
N ALA A 273 19.61 3.54 -31.75
CA ALA A 273 18.56 3.44 -32.74
C ALA A 273 19.18 3.98 -34.05
N HIS A 274 19.55 3.11 -34.94
CA HIS A 274 19.80 3.49 -36.32
C HIS A 274 18.46 3.90 -36.92
N GLU A 275 18.27 5.21 -37.10
CA GLU A 275 17.26 5.82 -37.92
C GLU A 275 17.42 5.36 -39.38
#